data_a85689edcc5e1d8fbbfc26dca4949c56
#
_entry.id   a85689edcc5e1d8fbbfc26dca4949c56
#
_cell.length_a   1.000
_cell.length_b   1.000
_cell.length_c   1.000
_cell.angle_alpha   90.00
_cell.angle_beta   90.00
_cell.angle_gamma   90.00
#
_symmetry.space_group_name_H-M   'P 1'
#
loop_
_entity.id
_entity.type
_entity.pdbx_description
1 polymer ?
#
loop_
_entity_poly.entity_id
_entity_poly.type
_entity_poly.pdbx_seq_one_letter_code
_entity_poly.pdbx_strand_id
1 'polypeptide(L)'
;MKKSAKYILAFFLLMAFTLPCNFLLFFSYVDMTPKEVRFAGLVTFGNMAFMALLFGLADNIRRELTVNSPVKRIQEGIAEIVSGNFRTEIRYLYHEDSGNEFDQIIKGLNQMAKELGSVETLRTDFISNVSHEMKTPLAVIQNYGTLLQTPGLSDEKRVEYAKAINEQTRRMSTLITNILKLNKLENQQIYPNVQKYDLGEQLCECMLSFENDWEKKGIEIDADLAKDVMVNADPEMMSLVWNNLLSNAIKFTEEGGQVGLYLMTDDEHAIVQVRDTGCGMSAETGKNIFQKFYQGDTSHATQGNGLGLALVKKVIDISGATIGVSSKLGEGSTFTVIMSREVNEEK
;
A
#
# COMPACT_ATOMS: atom_id res chain seq x y z
N MET A 1 25.27 -28.65 -10.91
CA MET A 1 26.58 -29.29 -11.01
C MET A 1 26.55 -30.83 -10.89
N LYS A 2 25.95 -31.46 -9.88
CA LYS A 2 26.00 -32.92 -9.70
C LYS A 2 25.26 -33.73 -10.78
N LYS A 3 24.18 -33.25 -11.40
CA LYS A 3 23.43 -33.97 -12.45
C LYS A 3 24.20 -33.98 -13.79
N SER A 4 24.75 -32.84 -14.23
CA SER A 4 25.52 -32.73 -15.47
C SER A 4 26.78 -33.61 -15.43
N ALA A 5 27.52 -33.58 -14.32
CA ALA A 5 28.69 -34.45 -14.13
C ALA A 5 28.33 -35.95 -14.21
N LYS A 6 27.15 -36.37 -13.73
CA LYS A 6 26.69 -37.76 -13.84
C LYS A 6 26.44 -38.18 -15.31
N TYR A 7 25.85 -37.29 -16.11
CA TYR A 7 25.59 -37.56 -17.54
C TYR A 7 26.89 -37.62 -18.34
N ILE A 8 27.83 -36.72 -18.04
CA ILE A 8 29.16 -36.75 -18.67
C ILE A 8 29.89 -38.02 -18.28
N LEU A 9 29.87 -38.41 -17.02
CA LEU A 9 30.47 -39.64 -16.53
C LEU A 9 29.80 -40.87 -17.17
N ALA A 10 28.48 -40.93 -17.24
CA ALA A 10 27.74 -42.02 -17.86
C ALA A 10 28.05 -42.14 -19.37
N PHE A 11 28.15 -40.99 -20.07
CA PHE A 11 28.55 -40.98 -21.48
C PHE A 11 29.99 -41.48 -21.67
N PHE A 12 30.93 -41.04 -20.81
CA PHE A 12 32.29 -41.52 -20.80
C PHE A 12 32.41 -43.04 -20.49
N LEU A 13 31.64 -43.53 -19.55
CA LEU A 13 31.58 -44.94 -19.24
C LEU A 13 30.99 -45.77 -20.40
N LEU A 14 29.95 -45.23 -21.04
CA LEU A 14 29.35 -45.89 -22.21
C LEU A 14 30.35 -45.94 -23.37
N MET A 15 31.07 -44.85 -23.65
CA MET A 15 32.08 -44.77 -24.71
C MET A 15 33.31 -45.67 -24.35
N ALA A 16 33.75 -45.63 -23.12
CA ALA A 16 34.83 -46.47 -22.64
C ALA A 16 34.54 -47.97 -22.70
N PHE A 17 33.25 -48.36 -22.66
CA PHE A 17 32.82 -49.74 -22.80
C PHE A 17 32.53 -50.13 -24.27
N THR A 18 31.82 -49.31 -25.00
CA THR A 18 31.36 -49.62 -26.38
C THR A 18 32.52 -49.63 -27.40
N LEU A 19 33.48 -48.71 -27.28
CA LEU A 19 34.60 -48.61 -28.18
C LEU A 19 35.55 -49.81 -28.13
N PRO A 20 36.02 -50.27 -26.91
CA PRO A 20 36.81 -51.51 -26.81
C PRO A 20 36.04 -52.74 -27.21
N CYS A 21 34.71 -52.85 -26.92
CA CYS A 21 33.89 -53.97 -27.33
C CYS A 21 33.78 -54.05 -28.85
N ASN A 22 33.52 -52.94 -29.53
CA ASN A 22 33.49 -52.89 -31.00
C ASN A 22 34.88 -53.19 -31.62
N PHE A 23 35.95 -52.73 -30.95
CA PHE A 23 37.30 -52.99 -31.38
C PHE A 23 37.66 -54.47 -31.25
N LEU A 24 37.29 -55.13 -30.11
CA LEU A 24 37.48 -56.57 -29.92
C LEU A 24 36.69 -57.44 -30.90
N LEU A 25 35.41 -57.06 -31.17
CA LEU A 25 34.59 -57.69 -32.19
C LEU A 25 35.21 -57.57 -33.59
N PHE A 26 35.68 -56.38 -33.97
CA PHE A 26 36.34 -56.14 -35.23
C PHE A 26 37.61 -56.99 -35.34
N PHE A 27 38.39 -57.09 -34.24
CA PHE A 27 39.58 -57.84 -34.15
C PHE A 27 39.38 -59.37 -34.28
N SER A 28 38.25 -59.88 -33.83
CA SER A 28 37.90 -61.29 -33.98
C SER A 28 37.53 -61.73 -35.41
N TYR A 29 37.23 -60.73 -36.29
CA TYR A 29 36.84 -60.99 -37.72
C TYR A 29 37.93 -60.66 -38.74
N VAL A 30 39.06 -60.03 -38.37
CA VAL A 30 40.10 -59.50 -39.24
C VAL A 30 41.46 -59.91 -38.69
N ASP A 31 42.24 -60.72 -39.53
CA ASP A 31 43.64 -61.01 -39.18
C ASP A 31 44.52 -59.80 -39.39
N MET A 32 44.78 -59.10 -38.26
CA MET A 32 45.63 -57.90 -38.22
C MET A 32 47.03 -58.13 -37.68
N THR A 33 48.01 -57.47 -38.32
CA THR A 33 49.38 -57.47 -37.82
C THR A 33 49.51 -56.62 -36.53
N PRO A 34 50.49 -56.89 -35.63
CA PRO A 34 50.68 -56.10 -34.41
C PRO A 34 50.93 -54.62 -34.63
N LYS A 35 51.32 -54.18 -35.83
CA LYS A 35 51.49 -52.77 -36.18
C LYS A 35 50.12 -52.08 -36.47
N GLU A 36 49.24 -52.79 -37.17
CA GLU A 36 47.91 -52.28 -37.51
C GLU A 36 47.05 -52.20 -36.23
N VAL A 37 47.16 -53.11 -35.29
CA VAL A 37 46.52 -53.03 -33.97
C VAL A 37 46.89 -51.77 -33.21
N ARG A 38 48.22 -51.48 -33.16
CA ARG A 38 48.71 -50.27 -32.47
C ARG A 38 48.21 -49.01 -33.15
N PHE A 39 48.18 -48.93 -34.47
CA PHE A 39 47.67 -47.82 -35.23
C PHE A 39 46.17 -47.60 -35.00
N ALA A 40 45.36 -48.68 -35.07
CA ALA A 40 43.94 -48.65 -34.81
C ALA A 40 43.64 -48.19 -33.36
N GLY A 41 44.40 -48.64 -32.37
CA GLY A 41 44.31 -48.20 -31.00
C GLY A 41 44.61 -46.69 -30.81
N LEU A 42 45.63 -46.18 -31.50
CA LEU A 42 45.97 -44.75 -31.50
C LEU A 42 44.85 -43.90 -32.16
N VAL A 43 44.29 -44.30 -33.26
CA VAL A 43 43.17 -43.62 -33.95
C VAL A 43 41.93 -43.67 -33.07
N THR A 44 41.61 -44.79 -32.43
CA THR A 44 40.48 -44.90 -31.50
C THR A 44 40.63 -44.00 -30.31
N PHE A 45 41.84 -43.93 -29.68
CA PHE A 45 42.11 -43.02 -28.58
C PHE A 45 42.01 -41.55 -29.02
N GLY A 46 42.56 -41.20 -30.19
CA GLY A 46 42.40 -39.87 -30.78
C GLY A 46 40.96 -39.45 -30.99
N ASN A 47 40.15 -40.34 -31.53
CA ASN A 47 38.70 -40.11 -31.69
C ASN A 47 37.98 -39.92 -30.36
N MET A 48 38.33 -40.73 -29.36
CA MET A 48 37.75 -40.62 -28.00
C MET A 48 38.08 -39.28 -27.37
N ALA A 49 39.33 -38.82 -27.47
CA ALA A 49 39.78 -37.54 -26.97
C ALA A 49 39.08 -36.38 -27.72
N PHE A 50 38.94 -36.47 -29.05
CA PHE A 50 38.25 -35.49 -29.86
C PHE A 50 36.76 -35.37 -29.49
N MET A 51 36.06 -36.52 -29.34
CA MET A 51 34.63 -36.52 -28.92
C MET A 51 34.44 -36.00 -27.50
N ALA A 52 35.37 -36.28 -26.58
CA ALA A 52 35.34 -35.71 -25.24
C ALA A 52 35.48 -34.18 -25.24
N LEU A 53 36.36 -33.66 -26.09
CA LEU A 53 36.55 -32.22 -26.25
C LEU A 53 35.31 -31.56 -26.86
N LEU A 54 34.74 -32.14 -27.91
CA LEU A 54 33.50 -31.64 -28.52
C LEU A 54 32.32 -31.61 -27.52
N PHE A 55 32.18 -32.69 -26.75
CA PHE A 55 31.14 -32.78 -25.73
C PHE A 55 31.32 -31.75 -24.61
N GLY A 56 32.59 -31.54 -24.15
CA GLY A 56 32.92 -30.50 -23.17
C GLY A 56 32.58 -29.10 -23.69
N LEU A 57 32.90 -28.83 -24.96
CA LEU A 57 32.59 -27.56 -25.62
C LEU A 57 31.06 -27.35 -25.72
N ALA A 58 30.34 -28.35 -26.17
CA ALA A 58 28.88 -28.31 -26.29
C ALA A 58 28.19 -28.12 -24.91
N ASP A 59 28.65 -28.80 -23.87
CA ASP A 59 28.13 -28.64 -22.51
C ASP A 59 28.41 -27.23 -21.94
N ASN A 60 29.60 -26.69 -22.23
CA ASN A 60 29.94 -25.34 -21.82
C ASN A 60 29.06 -24.29 -22.51
N ILE A 61 28.84 -24.41 -23.82
CA ILE A 61 27.94 -23.52 -24.57
C ILE A 61 26.51 -23.66 -24.06
N ARG A 62 26.04 -24.89 -23.90
CA ARG A 62 24.71 -25.18 -23.35
C ARG A 62 24.54 -24.49 -21.98
N ARG A 63 25.51 -24.66 -21.09
CA ARG A 63 25.47 -24.09 -19.73
C ARG A 63 25.47 -22.57 -19.75
N GLU A 64 26.24 -21.96 -20.65
CA GLU A 64 26.24 -20.50 -20.83
C GLU A 64 24.87 -19.98 -21.23
N LEU A 65 24.25 -20.64 -22.23
CA LEU A 65 22.95 -20.21 -22.76
C LEU A 65 21.77 -20.51 -21.82
N THR A 66 21.77 -21.68 -21.15
CA THR A 66 20.59 -22.14 -20.37
C THR A 66 20.65 -21.79 -18.89
N VAL A 67 21.80 -21.40 -18.35
CA VAL A 67 21.94 -21.11 -16.93
C VAL A 67 22.64 -19.78 -16.67
N ASN A 68 23.86 -19.58 -17.19
CA ASN A 68 24.67 -18.44 -16.80
C ASN A 68 24.08 -17.12 -17.32
N SER A 69 23.67 -17.07 -18.59
CA SER A 69 23.08 -15.86 -19.19
C SER A 69 21.74 -15.48 -18.53
N PRO A 70 20.77 -16.39 -18.30
CA PRO A 70 19.58 -16.13 -17.50
C PRO A 70 19.85 -15.59 -16.10
N VAL A 71 20.74 -16.26 -15.35
CA VAL A 71 21.12 -15.86 -14.01
C VAL A 71 21.72 -14.44 -13.98
N LYS A 72 22.62 -14.14 -14.93
CA LYS A 72 23.24 -12.81 -15.04
C LYS A 72 22.17 -11.73 -15.30
N ARG A 73 21.22 -11.99 -16.21
CA ARG A 73 20.12 -11.05 -16.50
C ARG A 73 19.25 -10.79 -15.26
N ILE A 74 18.91 -11.84 -14.51
CA ILE A 74 18.16 -11.72 -13.26
C ILE A 74 18.96 -10.90 -12.22
N GLN A 75 20.25 -11.15 -12.07
CA GLN A 75 21.12 -10.41 -11.16
C GLN A 75 21.20 -8.92 -11.52
N GLU A 76 21.34 -8.59 -12.80
CA GLU A 76 21.33 -7.21 -13.29
C GLU A 76 19.99 -6.53 -12.98
N GLY A 77 18.86 -7.19 -13.23
CA GLY A 77 17.55 -6.67 -12.89
C GLY A 77 17.34 -6.46 -11.38
N ILE A 78 17.79 -7.39 -10.56
CA ILE A 78 17.76 -7.24 -9.10
C ILE A 78 18.61 -6.04 -8.66
N ALA A 79 19.81 -5.85 -9.24
CA ALA A 79 20.68 -4.73 -8.91
C ALA A 79 20.01 -3.37 -9.22
N GLU A 80 19.31 -3.28 -10.33
CA GLU A 80 18.50 -2.09 -10.69
C GLU A 80 17.39 -1.84 -9.66
N ILE A 81 16.63 -2.87 -9.30
CA ILE A 81 15.54 -2.76 -8.29
C ILE A 81 16.11 -2.31 -6.94
N VAL A 82 17.23 -2.91 -6.50
CA VAL A 82 17.92 -2.55 -5.25
C VAL A 82 18.46 -1.12 -5.27
N SER A 83 18.86 -0.61 -6.43
CA SER A 83 19.30 0.80 -6.59
C SER A 83 18.14 1.80 -6.54
N GLY A 84 16.88 1.34 -6.43
CA GLY A 84 15.68 2.17 -6.38
C GLY A 84 15.02 2.40 -7.75
N ASN A 85 15.53 1.77 -8.83
CA ASN A 85 14.89 1.84 -10.13
C ASN A 85 13.75 0.82 -10.25
N PHE A 86 12.62 1.10 -9.62
CA PHE A 86 11.44 0.22 -9.62
C PHE A 86 10.67 0.19 -10.95
N ARG A 87 11.03 1.05 -11.92
CA ARG A 87 10.45 1.02 -13.27
C ARG A 87 11.11 -0.01 -14.18
N THR A 88 12.19 -0.64 -13.72
CA THR A 88 12.88 -1.69 -14.46
C THR A 88 11.98 -2.91 -14.60
N GLU A 89 11.82 -3.37 -15.82
CA GLU A 89 11.14 -4.61 -16.15
C GLU A 89 12.16 -5.61 -16.72
N ILE A 90 12.35 -6.73 -16.05
CA ILE A 90 13.21 -7.81 -16.50
C ILE A 90 12.48 -8.56 -17.62
N ARG A 91 13.07 -8.60 -18.82
CA ARG A 91 12.47 -9.28 -19.97
C ARG A 91 12.48 -10.79 -19.76
N TYR A 92 11.35 -11.43 -20.06
CA TYR A 92 11.23 -12.88 -20.07
C TYR A 92 12.23 -13.53 -21.04
N LEU A 93 12.67 -14.74 -20.72
CA LEU A 93 13.60 -15.51 -21.56
C LEU A 93 12.88 -16.14 -22.76
N TYR A 94 11.67 -16.64 -22.52
CA TYR A 94 10.82 -17.24 -23.52
C TYR A 94 9.50 -16.48 -23.65
N HIS A 95 8.55 -16.72 -22.74
CA HIS A 95 7.26 -16.02 -22.66
C HIS A 95 6.79 -15.99 -21.21
N GLU A 96 5.92 -15.05 -20.87
CA GLU A 96 5.34 -14.92 -19.54
C GLU A 96 4.69 -16.21 -19.03
N ASP A 97 4.08 -17.00 -19.92
CA ASP A 97 3.40 -18.26 -19.61
C ASP A 97 4.18 -19.50 -20.07
N SER A 98 5.48 -19.40 -20.25
CA SER A 98 6.34 -20.49 -20.77
C SER A 98 6.43 -21.70 -19.84
N GLY A 99 6.04 -21.58 -18.56
CA GLY A 99 6.26 -22.60 -17.54
C GLY A 99 7.73 -22.80 -17.14
N ASN A 100 8.65 -21.99 -17.70
CA ASN A 100 10.07 -22.04 -17.37
C ASN A 100 10.30 -21.48 -15.97
N GLU A 101 11.16 -22.17 -15.18
CA GLU A 101 11.46 -21.76 -13.78
C GLU A 101 12.05 -20.34 -13.69
N PHE A 102 12.88 -19.93 -14.65
CA PHE A 102 13.46 -18.58 -14.68
C PHE A 102 12.41 -17.50 -15.00
N ASP A 103 11.48 -17.80 -15.93
CA ASP A 103 10.41 -16.86 -16.28
C ASP A 103 9.43 -16.68 -15.13
N GLN A 104 9.17 -17.70 -14.30
CA GLN A 104 8.40 -17.58 -13.08
C GLN A 104 9.10 -16.67 -12.03
N ILE A 105 10.44 -16.80 -11.89
CA ILE A 105 11.23 -15.92 -11.05
C ILE A 105 11.18 -14.47 -11.56
N ILE A 106 11.32 -14.26 -12.87
CA ILE A 106 11.22 -12.95 -13.51
C ILE A 106 9.85 -12.34 -13.27
N LYS A 107 8.77 -13.11 -13.41
CA LYS A 107 7.41 -12.66 -13.13
C LYS A 107 7.27 -12.17 -11.67
N GLY A 108 7.75 -12.96 -10.73
CA GLY A 108 7.74 -12.58 -9.31
C GLY A 108 8.54 -11.30 -9.02
N LEU A 109 9.72 -11.15 -9.65
CA LEU A 109 10.56 -9.96 -9.50
C LEU A 109 9.92 -8.72 -10.12
N ASN A 110 9.33 -8.84 -11.31
CA ASN A 110 8.63 -7.73 -11.97
C ASN A 110 7.40 -7.28 -11.15
N GLN A 111 6.63 -8.25 -10.59
CA GLN A 111 5.54 -7.92 -9.69
C GLN A 111 6.05 -7.19 -8.44
N MET A 112 7.13 -7.66 -7.84
CA MET A 112 7.75 -7.04 -6.66
C MET A 112 8.23 -5.60 -6.97
N ALA A 113 8.88 -5.39 -8.13
CA ALA A 113 9.31 -4.07 -8.57
C ALA A 113 8.13 -3.12 -8.75
N LYS A 114 7.02 -3.60 -9.34
CA LYS A 114 5.79 -2.82 -9.51
C LYS A 114 5.18 -2.42 -8.16
N GLU A 115 5.09 -3.34 -7.21
CA GLU A 115 4.57 -3.06 -5.85
C GLU A 115 5.45 -2.04 -5.12
N LEU A 116 6.78 -2.22 -5.16
CA LEU A 116 7.72 -1.27 -4.56
C LEU A 116 7.63 0.11 -5.22
N GLY A 117 7.50 0.17 -6.54
CA GLY A 117 7.31 1.41 -7.28
C GLY A 117 6.04 2.15 -6.90
N SER A 118 4.95 1.41 -6.67
CA SER A 118 3.68 1.98 -6.18
C SER A 118 3.84 2.59 -4.79
N VAL A 119 4.52 1.87 -3.88
CA VAL A 119 4.78 2.36 -2.51
C VAL A 119 5.64 3.62 -2.52
N GLU A 120 6.70 3.65 -3.34
CA GLU A 120 7.59 4.82 -3.43
C GLU A 120 6.88 6.04 -4.05
N THR A 121 6.02 5.82 -5.05
CA THR A 121 5.18 6.89 -5.62
C THR A 121 4.26 7.47 -4.56
N LEU A 122 3.52 6.62 -3.83
CA LEU A 122 2.63 7.04 -2.75
C LEU A 122 3.39 7.80 -1.64
N ARG A 123 4.60 7.38 -1.31
CA ARG A 123 5.46 8.05 -0.33
C ARG A 123 5.89 9.44 -0.81
N THR A 124 6.29 9.54 -2.08
CA THR A 124 6.74 10.81 -2.68
C THR A 124 5.57 11.79 -2.77
N ASP A 125 4.40 11.33 -3.20
CA ASP A 125 3.18 12.13 -3.26
C ASP A 125 2.76 12.60 -1.86
N PHE A 126 2.87 11.72 -0.85
CA PHE A 126 2.59 12.08 0.55
C PHE A 126 3.50 13.22 1.02
N ILE A 127 4.83 13.12 0.82
CA ILE A 127 5.80 14.16 1.22
C ILE A 127 5.54 15.47 0.47
N SER A 128 5.25 15.40 -0.82
CA SER A 128 4.91 16.57 -1.64
C SER A 128 3.66 17.28 -1.12
N ASN A 129 2.59 16.52 -0.85
CA ASN A 129 1.33 17.06 -0.35
C ASN A 129 1.49 17.67 1.06
N VAL A 130 2.22 17.01 1.98
CA VAL A 130 2.56 17.57 3.29
C VAL A 130 3.27 18.92 3.12
N SER A 131 4.26 18.98 2.23
CA SER A 131 5.04 20.21 1.98
C SER A 131 4.14 21.34 1.47
N HIS A 132 3.23 21.04 0.56
CA HIS A 132 2.26 22.00 0.03
C HIS A 132 1.28 22.50 1.12
N GLU A 133 0.69 21.57 1.89
CA GLU A 133 -0.25 21.90 2.95
C GLU A 133 0.39 22.69 4.13
N MET A 134 1.71 22.57 4.32
CA MET A 134 2.46 23.37 5.28
C MET A 134 2.87 24.75 4.72
N LYS A 135 3.22 24.84 3.44
CA LYS A 135 3.72 26.09 2.84
C LYS A 135 2.65 27.18 2.79
N THR A 136 1.40 26.80 2.50
CA THR A 136 0.28 27.74 2.38
C THR A 136 0.00 28.50 3.70
N PRO A 137 -0.28 27.84 4.84
CA PRO A 137 -0.50 28.54 6.12
C PRO A 137 0.73 29.32 6.57
N LEU A 138 1.94 28.81 6.33
CA LEU A 138 3.19 29.51 6.67
C LEU A 138 3.33 30.82 5.91
N ALA A 139 3.02 30.86 4.62
CA ALA A 139 3.03 32.07 3.80
C ALA A 139 2.01 33.10 4.32
N VAL A 140 0.81 32.65 4.73
CA VAL A 140 -0.22 33.53 5.33
C VAL A 140 0.27 34.12 6.67
N ILE A 141 0.86 33.29 7.54
CA ILE A 141 1.44 33.75 8.81
C ILE A 141 2.54 34.81 8.55
N GLN A 142 3.47 34.54 7.64
CA GLN A 142 4.51 35.49 7.27
C GLN A 142 3.95 36.81 6.74
N ASN A 143 2.96 36.74 5.86
CA ASN A 143 2.33 37.94 5.28
C ASN A 143 1.67 38.81 6.36
N TYR A 144 0.81 38.23 7.22
CA TYR A 144 0.17 38.98 8.30
C TYR A 144 1.19 39.44 9.34
N GLY A 145 2.24 38.67 9.63
CA GLY A 145 3.35 39.06 10.47
C GLY A 145 4.09 40.31 9.95
N THR A 146 4.28 40.39 8.61
CA THR A 146 4.85 41.56 7.94
C THR A 146 3.89 42.76 8.02
N LEU A 147 2.60 42.55 7.78
CA LEU A 147 1.58 43.62 7.85
C LEU A 147 1.45 44.20 9.27
N LEU A 148 1.60 43.39 10.32
CA LEU A 148 1.60 43.84 11.71
C LEU A 148 2.74 44.82 12.03
N GLN A 149 3.83 44.81 11.27
CA GLN A 149 4.98 45.73 11.43
C GLN A 149 4.76 47.07 10.75
N THR A 150 3.63 47.27 10.05
CA THR A 150 3.32 48.52 9.36
C THR A 150 3.05 49.65 10.38
N PRO A 151 3.76 50.79 10.33
CA PRO A 151 3.49 51.93 11.18
C PRO A 151 2.09 52.50 10.95
N GLY A 152 1.39 52.89 12.02
CA GLY A 152 0.07 53.53 11.96
C GLY A 152 -1.09 52.55 11.68
N LEU A 153 -0.88 51.26 11.86
CA LEU A 153 -1.95 50.24 11.74
C LEU A 153 -2.98 50.46 12.86
N SER A 154 -4.28 50.44 12.49
CA SER A 154 -5.36 50.56 13.49
C SER A 154 -5.44 49.32 14.40
N ASP A 155 -5.97 49.50 15.62
CA ASP A 155 -6.07 48.39 16.56
C ASP A 155 -7.00 47.28 16.07
N GLU A 156 -8.06 47.61 15.32
CA GLU A 156 -8.96 46.62 14.67
C GLU A 156 -8.19 45.71 13.71
N LYS A 157 -7.36 46.31 12.85
CA LYS A 157 -6.53 45.53 11.90
C LYS A 157 -5.46 44.72 12.60
N ARG A 158 -4.88 45.20 13.69
CA ARG A 158 -3.95 44.42 14.50
C ARG A 158 -4.59 43.16 15.07
N VAL A 159 -5.81 43.33 15.63
CA VAL A 159 -6.57 42.18 16.16
C VAL A 159 -6.97 41.21 15.03
N GLU A 160 -7.39 41.71 13.89
CA GLU A 160 -7.73 40.91 12.70
C GLU A 160 -6.53 40.06 12.25
N TYR A 161 -5.35 40.68 12.05
CA TYR A 161 -4.16 39.99 11.60
C TYR A 161 -3.64 38.97 12.64
N ALA A 162 -3.69 39.35 13.94
CA ALA A 162 -3.34 38.42 15.01
C ALA A 162 -4.29 37.20 15.06
N LYS A 163 -5.59 37.41 14.86
CA LYS A 163 -6.56 36.32 14.77
C LYS A 163 -6.24 35.38 13.57
N ALA A 164 -5.95 35.95 12.41
CA ALA A 164 -5.59 35.18 11.22
C ALA A 164 -4.33 34.33 11.42
N ILE A 165 -3.29 34.89 12.08
CA ILE A 165 -2.07 34.15 12.42
C ILE A 165 -2.40 32.98 13.35
N ASN A 166 -3.16 33.23 14.43
CA ASN A 166 -3.54 32.19 15.38
C ASN A 166 -4.34 31.08 14.73
N GLU A 167 -5.26 31.41 13.82
CA GLU A 167 -6.03 30.42 13.08
C GLU A 167 -5.14 29.53 12.19
N GLN A 168 -4.20 30.12 11.44
CA GLN A 168 -3.27 29.32 10.61
C GLN A 168 -2.32 28.47 11.47
N THR A 169 -1.89 28.97 12.61
CA THR A 169 -1.06 28.19 13.55
C THR A 169 -1.82 27.00 14.10
N ARG A 170 -3.11 27.17 14.44
CA ARG A 170 -3.98 26.06 14.89
C ARG A 170 -4.18 25.03 13.80
N ARG A 171 -4.38 25.46 12.54
CA ARG A 171 -4.47 24.55 11.38
C ARG A 171 -3.20 23.74 11.20
N MET A 172 -2.03 24.36 11.29
CA MET A 172 -0.75 23.65 11.20
C MET A 172 -0.59 22.62 12.32
N SER A 173 -0.94 22.98 13.55
CA SER A 173 -0.88 22.06 14.69
C SER A 173 -1.77 20.83 14.47
N THR A 174 -2.98 21.03 13.99
CA THR A 174 -3.91 19.93 13.64
C THR A 174 -3.35 19.05 12.53
N LEU A 175 -2.78 19.65 11.45
CA LEU A 175 -2.16 18.91 10.36
C LEU A 175 -1.02 18.02 10.88
N ILE A 176 -0.09 18.57 11.65
CA ILE A 176 1.04 17.84 12.24
C ILE A 176 0.53 16.69 13.12
N THR A 177 -0.45 16.95 13.98
CA THR A 177 -1.04 15.94 14.86
C THR A 177 -1.66 14.79 14.06
N ASN A 178 -2.40 15.09 12.99
CA ASN A 178 -3.01 14.07 12.13
C ASN A 178 -1.96 13.26 11.37
N ILE A 179 -0.88 13.89 10.89
CA ILE A 179 0.25 13.19 10.25
C ILE A 179 0.91 12.22 11.23
N LEU A 180 1.18 12.67 12.47
CA LEU A 180 1.81 11.82 13.48
C LEU A 180 0.90 10.66 13.89
N LYS A 181 -0.41 10.89 14.06
CA LYS A 181 -1.39 9.83 14.34
C LYS A 181 -1.42 8.81 13.20
N LEU A 182 -1.54 9.29 11.95
CA LEU A 182 -1.58 8.41 10.78
C LEU A 182 -0.31 7.57 10.65
N ASN A 183 0.87 8.19 10.83
CA ASN A 183 2.16 7.48 10.77
C ASN A 183 2.26 6.39 11.84
N LYS A 184 1.87 6.70 13.10
CA LYS A 184 1.87 5.72 14.19
C LYS A 184 0.94 4.53 13.89
N LEU A 185 -0.27 4.80 13.35
CA LEU A 185 -1.24 3.77 12.99
C LEU A 185 -0.77 2.92 11.78
N GLU A 186 -0.07 3.52 10.82
CA GLU A 186 0.47 2.80 9.66
C GLU A 186 1.62 1.87 10.01
N ASN A 187 2.52 2.32 10.89
CA ASN A 187 3.68 1.55 11.31
C ASN A 187 3.38 0.52 12.41
N GLN A 188 2.11 0.27 12.72
CA GLN A 188 1.69 -0.64 13.79
C GLN A 188 2.36 -0.35 15.14
N GLN A 189 2.70 0.91 15.41
CA GLN A 189 3.29 1.34 16.68
C GLN A 189 2.24 1.57 17.77
N ILE A 190 0.96 1.52 17.41
CA ILE A 190 -0.17 1.58 18.33
C ILE A 190 -0.85 0.22 18.31
N TYR A 191 -0.84 -0.44 19.46
CA TYR A 191 -1.67 -1.61 19.71
C TYR A 191 -2.99 -1.11 20.29
N PRO A 192 -4.16 -1.50 19.73
CA PRO A 192 -5.45 -1.08 20.27
C PRO A 192 -5.58 -1.50 21.74
N ASN A 193 -5.95 -0.55 22.60
CA ASN A 193 -6.31 -0.83 23.97
C ASN A 193 -7.82 -1.17 24.03
N VAL A 194 -8.15 -2.40 23.63
CA VAL A 194 -9.54 -2.85 23.52
C VAL A 194 -10.16 -2.92 24.90
N GLN A 195 -11.27 -2.19 25.09
CA GLN A 195 -12.05 -2.12 26.31
C GLN A 195 -13.53 -2.31 25.99
N LYS A 196 -14.29 -2.78 26.98
CA LYS A 196 -15.74 -2.81 26.92
C LYS A 196 -16.29 -1.47 27.39
N TYR A 197 -17.08 -0.81 26.55
CA TYR A 197 -17.67 0.50 26.88
C TYR A 197 -19.02 0.69 26.18
N ASP A 198 -19.82 1.66 26.66
CA ASP A 198 -21.06 2.07 26.03
C ASP A 198 -20.81 3.00 24.85
N LEU A 199 -21.18 2.54 23.64
CA LEU A 199 -21.00 3.30 22.41
C LEU A 199 -21.92 4.52 22.34
N GLY A 200 -23.13 4.42 22.89
CA GLY A 200 -24.10 5.52 22.91
C GLY A 200 -23.60 6.70 23.74
N GLU A 201 -23.01 6.43 24.92
CA GLU A 201 -22.39 7.47 25.75
C GLU A 201 -21.23 8.15 25.00
N GLN A 202 -20.34 7.39 24.38
CA GLN A 202 -19.23 7.96 23.62
C GLN A 202 -19.70 8.82 22.44
N LEU A 203 -20.69 8.38 21.69
CA LEU A 203 -21.25 9.15 20.57
C LEU A 203 -21.88 10.47 21.05
N CYS A 204 -22.59 10.43 22.18
CA CYS A 204 -23.18 11.62 22.79
C CYS A 204 -22.07 12.62 23.21
N GLU A 205 -21.03 12.17 23.89
CA GLU A 205 -19.89 13.02 24.29
C GLU A 205 -19.20 13.64 23.06
N CYS A 206 -18.94 12.83 22.01
CA CYS A 206 -18.34 13.34 20.78
C CYS A 206 -19.22 14.39 20.11
N MET A 207 -20.55 14.18 20.04
CA MET A 207 -21.47 15.13 19.44
C MET A 207 -21.45 16.45 20.24
N LEU A 208 -21.63 16.40 21.55
CA LEU A 208 -21.65 17.57 22.42
C LEU A 208 -20.38 18.41 22.34
N SER A 209 -19.23 17.82 22.01
CA SER A 209 -17.98 18.56 21.84
C SER A 209 -18.04 19.59 20.70
N PHE A 210 -18.99 19.47 19.78
CA PHE A 210 -19.23 20.40 18.67
C PHE A 210 -20.41 21.37 18.87
N GLU A 211 -20.98 21.47 20.08
CA GLU A 211 -22.14 22.29 20.38
C GLU A 211 -22.00 23.75 19.89
N ASN A 212 -20.89 24.38 20.23
CA ASN A 212 -20.60 25.74 19.79
C ASN A 212 -20.54 25.91 18.25
N ASP A 213 -20.14 24.86 17.53
CA ASP A 213 -19.94 24.92 16.08
C ASP A 213 -21.27 24.80 15.32
N TRP A 214 -22.16 23.91 15.75
CA TRP A 214 -23.48 23.79 15.13
C TRP A 214 -24.42 24.93 15.54
N GLU A 215 -24.34 25.42 16.78
CA GLU A 215 -25.14 26.59 17.22
C GLU A 215 -24.79 27.85 16.42
N LYS A 216 -23.49 28.12 16.19
CA LYS A 216 -23.05 29.27 15.38
C LYS A 216 -23.59 29.23 13.96
N LYS A 217 -23.77 28.03 13.40
CA LYS A 217 -24.33 27.82 12.05
C LYS A 217 -25.85 27.64 12.05
N GLY A 218 -26.50 27.57 13.23
CA GLY A 218 -27.93 27.28 13.34
C GLY A 218 -28.29 25.90 12.74
N ILE A 219 -27.38 24.94 12.82
CA ILE A 219 -27.62 23.58 12.31
C ILE A 219 -28.53 22.84 13.28
N GLU A 220 -29.56 22.18 12.75
CA GLU A 220 -30.45 21.32 13.51
C GLU A 220 -29.79 19.95 13.74
N ILE A 221 -29.78 19.48 14.99
CA ILE A 221 -29.24 18.17 15.34
C ILE A 221 -30.40 17.19 15.53
N ASP A 222 -30.33 16.05 14.79
CA ASP A 222 -31.26 14.93 14.91
C ASP A 222 -30.50 13.71 15.42
N ALA A 223 -30.70 13.33 16.70
CA ALA A 223 -29.99 12.25 17.33
C ALA A 223 -30.94 11.17 17.86
N ASP A 224 -30.76 9.94 17.39
CA ASP A 224 -31.44 8.76 17.89
C ASP A 224 -30.42 7.66 18.21
N LEU A 225 -30.11 7.50 19.49
CA LEU A 225 -29.10 6.60 20.01
C LEU A 225 -29.72 5.48 20.82
N ALA A 226 -29.56 4.25 20.34
CA ALA A 226 -29.94 3.05 21.09
C ALA A 226 -29.16 3.02 22.42
N LYS A 227 -29.84 2.67 23.49
CA LYS A 227 -29.29 2.60 24.86
C LYS A 227 -28.58 1.27 25.12
N ASP A 228 -27.62 1.30 26.05
CA ASP A 228 -26.94 0.12 26.58
C ASP A 228 -26.25 -0.71 25.48
N VAL A 229 -25.67 -0.06 24.46
CA VAL A 229 -24.96 -0.71 23.36
C VAL A 229 -23.50 -0.87 23.73
N MET A 230 -23.17 -2.06 24.27
CA MET A 230 -21.80 -2.39 24.65
C MET A 230 -20.99 -2.90 23.46
N VAL A 231 -19.77 -2.36 23.28
CA VAL A 231 -18.84 -2.77 22.24
C VAL A 231 -17.45 -3.04 22.83
N ASN A 232 -16.67 -3.90 22.16
CA ASN A 232 -15.27 -4.18 22.49
C ASN A 232 -14.40 -3.52 21.44
N ALA A 233 -13.88 -2.32 21.74
CA ALA A 233 -12.99 -1.58 20.86
C ALA A 233 -12.07 -0.67 21.70
N ASP A 234 -11.15 0.01 21.05
CA ASP A 234 -10.34 1.06 21.68
C ASP A 234 -11.14 2.38 21.66
N PRO A 235 -11.58 2.91 22.82
CA PRO A 235 -12.42 4.12 22.86
C PRO A 235 -11.72 5.35 22.30
N GLU A 236 -10.39 5.51 22.51
CA GLU A 236 -9.64 6.66 22.00
C GLU A 236 -9.55 6.62 20.47
N MET A 237 -9.31 5.44 19.90
CA MET A 237 -9.30 5.26 18.45
C MET A 237 -10.68 5.52 17.85
N MET A 238 -11.76 4.97 18.45
CA MET A 238 -13.12 5.18 17.94
C MET A 238 -13.56 6.63 18.08
N SER A 239 -13.16 7.35 19.13
CA SER A 239 -13.38 8.81 19.25
C SER A 239 -12.75 9.59 18.07
N LEU A 240 -11.61 9.14 17.52
CA LEU A 240 -11.04 9.75 16.31
C LEU A 240 -11.96 9.58 15.09
N VAL A 241 -12.63 8.43 14.99
CA VAL A 241 -13.60 8.16 13.91
C VAL A 241 -14.78 9.13 14.04
N TRP A 242 -15.44 9.13 15.21
CA TRP A 242 -16.65 9.92 15.43
C TRP A 242 -16.38 11.41 15.28
N ASN A 243 -15.32 11.93 15.90
CA ASN A 243 -14.95 13.34 15.79
C ASN A 243 -14.65 13.78 14.35
N ASN A 244 -14.00 12.93 13.52
CA ASN A 244 -13.76 13.26 12.12
C ASN A 244 -15.04 13.23 11.29
N LEU A 245 -15.93 12.26 11.50
CA LEU A 245 -17.19 12.18 10.76
C LEU A 245 -18.13 13.34 11.14
N LEU A 246 -18.30 13.63 12.43
CA LEU A 246 -19.12 14.73 12.94
C LEU A 246 -18.57 16.09 12.51
N SER A 247 -17.27 16.30 12.63
CA SER A 247 -16.62 17.53 12.17
C SER A 247 -16.84 17.76 10.66
N ASN A 248 -16.76 16.70 9.84
CA ASN A 248 -17.05 16.81 8.42
C ASN A 248 -18.52 17.13 8.18
N ALA A 249 -19.46 16.46 8.83
CA ALA A 249 -20.90 16.72 8.70
C ALA A 249 -21.23 18.18 9.01
N ILE A 250 -20.80 18.69 10.17
CA ILE A 250 -21.05 20.09 10.58
C ILE A 250 -20.36 21.09 9.63
N LYS A 251 -19.16 20.75 9.17
CA LYS A 251 -18.38 21.60 8.28
C LYS A 251 -19.04 21.78 6.92
N PHE A 252 -19.51 20.70 6.32
CA PHE A 252 -20.06 20.70 4.96
C PHE A 252 -21.56 20.99 4.90
N THR A 253 -22.25 20.99 6.04
CA THR A 253 -23.63 21.45 6.15
C THR A 253 -23.66 22.98 6.12
N GLU A 254 -24.56 23.55 5.32
CA GLU A 254 -24.80 24.99 5.26
C GLU A 254 -25.55 25.50 6.51
N GLU A 255 -25.60 26.82 6.69
CA GLU A 255 -26.34 27.45 7.77
C GLU A 255 -27.82 27.06 7.70
N GLY A 256 -28.40 26.65 8.83
CA GLY A 256 -29.78 26.18 8.93
C GLY A 256 -30.04 24.76 8.37
N GLY A 257 -28.99 24.03 7.99
CA GLY A 257 -29.11 22.63 7.58
C GLY A 257 -29.26 21.67 8.76
N GLN A 258 -29.19 20.36 8.49
CA GLN A 258 -29.39 19.31 9.51
C GLN A 258 -28.21 18.33 9.53
N VAL A 259 -27.83 17.88 10.74
CA VAL A 259 -26.87 16.79 10.98
C VAL A 259 -27.54 15.75 11.86
N GLY A 260 -27.56 14.50 11.39
CA GLY A 260 -28.13 13.34 12.07
C GLY A 260 -27.04 12.42 12.63
N LEU A 261 -27.24 11.92 13.87
CA LEU A 261 -26.42 10.87 14.47
C LEU A 261 -27.32 9.76 14.99
N TYR A 262 -27.18 8.57 14.41
CA TYR A 262 -28.01 7.42 14.71
C TYR A 262 -27.17 6.25 15.16
N LEU A 263 -27.60 5.57 16.24
CA LEU A 263 -27.04 4.31 16.68
C LEU A 263 -28.16 3.27 16.68
N MET A 264 -28.02 2.28 15.82
CA MET A 264 -28.92 1.15 15.68
C MET A 264 -28.19 -0.14 15.98
N THR A 265 -28.89 -1.20 16.30
CA THR A 265 -28.30 -2.52 16.53
C THR A 265 -29.10 -3.59 15.81
N ASP A 266 -28.39 -4.59 15.31
CA ASP A 266 -28.95 -5.90 14.99
C ASP A 266 -28.43 -6.96 16.00
N ASP A 267 -28.60 -8.24 15.70
CA ASP A 267 -28.25 -9.34 16.63
C ASP A 267 -26.72 -9.38 16.90
N GLU A 268 -25.86 -8.98 15.95
CA GLU A 268 -24.42 -9.13 16.03
C GLU A 268 -23.66 -7.80 15.93
N HIS A 269 -24.31 -6.73 15.46
CA HIS A 269 -23.63 -5.48 15.13
C HIS A 269 -24.23 -4.25 15.79
N ALA A 270 -23.36 -3.28 16.04
CA ALA A 270 -23.73 -1.91 16.28
C ALA A 270 -23.50 -1.11 14.98
N ILE A 271 -24.50 -0.36 14.56
CA ILE A 271 -24.52 0.41 13.31
C ILE A 271 -24.64 1.88 13.65
N VAL A 272 -23.58 2.63 13.38
CA VAL A 272 -23.56 4.09 13.57
C VAL A 272 -23.71 4.78 12.23
N GLN A 273 -24.65 5.72 12.13
CA GLN A 273 -24.81 6.57 10.96
C GLN A 273 -24.62 8.04 11.33
N VAL A 274 -23.75 8.70 10.58
CA VAL A 274 -23.60 10.17 10.59
C VAL A 274 -24.11 10.70 9.26
N ARG A 275 -25.19 11.46 9.30
CA ARG A 275 -25.87 12.02 8.12
C ARG A 275 -25.74 13.54 8.12
N ASP A 276 -25.54 14.11 6.96
CA ASP A 276 -25.59 15.56 6.73
C ASP A 276 -26.49 15.92 5.54
N THR A 277 -27.00 17.15 5.54
CA THR A 277 -27.74 17.74 4.43
C THR A 277 -26.85 18.75 3.66
N GLY A 278 -25.54 18.52 3.65
CA GLY A 278 -24.56 19.39 3.02
C GLY A 278 -24.51 19.27 1.49
N CYS A 279 -23.42 19.75 0.92
CA CYS A 279 -23.24 19.77 -0.54
C CYS A 279 -23.20 18.38 -1.21
N GLY A 280 -23.02 17.32 -0.43
CA GLY A 280 -22.88 15.97 -0.97
C GLY A 280 -21.64 15.78 -1.85
N MET A 281 -21.55 14.63 -2.50
CA MET A 281 -20.38 14.24 -3.31
C MET A 281 -20.79 13.54 -4.59
N SER A 282 -19.96 13.69 -5.63
CA SER A 282 -20.07 12.88 -6.85
C SER A 282 -19.65 11.43 -6.60
N ALA A 283 -20.09 10.49 -7.44
CA ALA A 283 -19.68 9.09 -7.35
C ALA A 283 -18.17 8.91 -7.52
N GLU A 284 -17.50 9.77 -8.29
CA GLU A 284 -16.04 9.75 -8.46
C GLU A 284 -15.33 10.24 -7.19
N THR A 285 -15.80 11.34 -6.59
CA THR A 285 -15.31 11.83 -5.31
C THR A 285 -15.47 10.75 -4.23
N GLY A 286 -16.66 10.15 -4.12
CA GLY A 286 -16.94 9.10 -3.13
C GLY A 286 -16.01 7.90 -3.16
N LYS A 287 -15.45 7.54 -4.33
CA LYS A 287 -14.45 6.46 -4.44
C LYS A 287 -13.10 6.81 -3.84
N ASN A 288 -12.76 8.10 -3.79
CA ASN A 288 -11.42 8.58 -3.46
C ASN A 288 -11.32 9.26 -2.09
N ILE A 289 -12.45 9.51 -1.40
CA ILE A 289 -12.48 10.30 -0.15
C ILE A 289 -11.63 9.75 0.98
N PHE A 290 -11.31 8.46 0.98
CA PHE A 290 -10.47 7.82 1.97
C PHE A 290 -8.97 7.86 1.63
N GLN A 291 -8.60 8.38 0.46
CA GLN A 291 -7.20 8.59 0.09
C GLN A 291 -6.60 9.78 0.84
N LYS A 292 -5.32 9.67 1.19
CA LYS A 292 -4.59 10.73 1.88
C LYS A 292 -4.53 12.00 1.03
N PHE A 293 -4.79 13.15 1.64
CA PHE A 293 -4.79 14.48 1.01
C PHE A 293 -5.81 14.65 -0.12
N TYR A 294 -6.71 13.68 -0.31
CA TYR A 294 -7.76 13.85 -1.30
C TYR A 294 -8.77 14.89 -0.81
N GLN A 295 -9.03 15.88 -1.65
CA GLN A 295 -10.05 16.88 -1.49
C GLN A 295 -10.89 16.86 -2.76
N GLY A 296 -12.20 16.76 -2.62
CA GLY A 296 -13.11 16.91 -3.75
C GLY A 296 -12.99 18.29 -4.38
N ASP A 297 -13.81 18.62 -5.37
CA ASP A 297 -13.76 19.86 -6.12
C ASP A 297 -13.51 21.08 -5.22
N THR A 298 -12.40 21.77 -5.47
CA THR A 298 -11.88 22.90 -4.68
C THR A 298 -12.65 24.20 -4.87
N SER A 299 -13.73 24.20 -5.66
CA SER A 299 -14.56 25.38 -5.93
C SER A 299 -15.31 25.92 -4.71
N HIS A 300 -15.51 25.08 -3.69
CA HIS A 300 -15.98 25.51 -2.38
C HIS A 300 -14.78 25.47 -1.43
N ALA A 301 -14.18 26.62 -1.15
CA ALA A 301 -12.99 26.83 -0.29
C ALA A 301 -13.19 26.36 1.16
N THR A 302 -13.65 25.15 1.34
CA THR A 302 -13.90 24.53 2.63
C THR A 302 -12.61 23.89 3.17
N GLN A 303 -12.20 24.42 4.31
CA GLN A 303 -10.98 24.13 5.04
C GLN A 303 -10.82 22.66 5.45
N GLY A 304 -9.83 21.98 4.91
CA GLY A 304 -9.45 20.64 5.38
C GLY A 304 -8.15 20.20 4.70
N ASN A 305 -7.41 19.33 5.36
CA ASN A 305 -6.13 18.83 4.87
C ASN A 305 -6.23 17.44 4.18
N GLY A 306 -7.44 16.91 3.97
CA GLY A 306 -7.66 15.61 3.33
C GLY A 306 -7.10 14.41 4.10
N LEU A 307 -6.77 14.54 5.40
CA LEU A 307 -6.24 13.45 6.21
C LEU A 307 -7.28 12.81 7.15
N GLY A 308 -8.38 13.52 7.45
CA GLY A 308 -9.38 13.08 8.43
C GLY A 308 -10.03 11.74 8.05
N LEU A 309 -10.53 11.61 6.81
CA LEU A 309 -11.16 10.36 6.35
C LEU A 309 -10.15 9.24 6.10
N ALA A 310 -8.91 9.55 5.71
CA ALA A 310 -7.83 8.56 5.66
C ALA A 310 -7.51 7.98 7.05
N LEU A 311 -7.51 8.84 8.08
CA LEU A 311 -7.36 8.43 9.48
C LEU A 311 -8.54 7.55 9.94
N VAL A 312 -9.77 7.95 9.62
CA VAL A 312 -10.99 7.15 9.86
C VAL A 312 -10.84 5.75 9.25
N LYS A 313 -10.51 5.67 7.97
CA LYS A 313 -10.35 4.38 7.27
C LYS A 313 -9.31 3.49 7.96
N LYS A 314 -8.16 4.06 8.35
CA LYS A 314 -7.10 3.31 9.03
C LYS A 314 -7.52 2.78 10.40
N VAL A 315 -8.25 3.58 11.19
CA VAL A 315 -8.78 3.14 12.49
C VAL A 315 -9.81 2.04 12.30
N ILE A 316 -10.74 2.19 11.36
CA ILE A 316 -11.76 1.19 11.01
C ILE A 316 -11.11 -0.14 10.62
N ASP A 317 -10.06 -0.11 9.76
CA ASP A 317 -9.35 -1.31 9.34
C ASP A 317 -8.64 -2.02 10.51
N ILE A 318 -8.07 -1.25 11.45
CA ILE A 318 -7.41 -1.80 12.65
C ILE A 318 -8.44 -2.38 13.63
N SER A 319 -9.61 -1.76 13.76
CA SER A 319 -10.67 -2.20 14.67
C SER A 319 -11.50 -3.38 14.13
N GLY A 320 -11.25 -3.82 12.90
CA GLY A 320 -12.03 -4.87 12.24
C GLY A 320 -13.47 -4.47 11.90
N ALA A 321 -13.76 -3.16 11.96
CA ALA A 321 -15.07 -2.61 11.58
C ALA A 321 -15.15 -2.36 10.07
N THR A 322 -16.33 -1.99 9.59
CA THR A 322 -16.54 -1.58 8.20
C THR A 322 -17.11 -0.17 8.12
N ILE A 323 -16.75 0.58 7.08
CA ILE A 323 -17.31 1.89 6.79
C ILE A 323 -17.83 1.96 5.36
N GLY A 324 -19.03 2.47 5.21
CA GLY A 324 -19.65 2.77 3.93
C GLY A 324 -20.05 4.23 3.82
N VAL A 325 -20.21 4.73 2.61
CA VAL A 325 -20.71 6.08 2.33
C VAL A 325 -21.76 6.03 1.24
N SER A 326 -22.87 6.74 1.47
CA SER A 326 -23.90 7.05 0.48
C SER A 326 -23.99 8.55 0.39
N SER A 327 -23.81 9.11 -0.80
CA SER A 327 -23.86 10.57 -1.00
C SER A 327 -24.36 10.90 -2.38
N LYS A 328 -25.07 12.03 -2.49
CA LYS A 328 -25.52 12.60 -3.75
C LYS A 328 -25.30 14.11 -3.74
N LEU A 329 -24.75 14.61 -4.81
CA LEU A 329 -24.45 16.03 -4.95
C LEU A 329 -25.71 16.88 -4.75
N GLY A 330 -25.65 17.85 -3.83
CA GLY A 330 -26.76 18.73 -3.46
C GLY A 330 -27.78 18.13 -2.47
N GLU A 331 -27.61 16.87 -2.05
CA GLU A 331 -28.56 16.21 -1.11
C GLU A 331 -27.90 15.83 0.23
N GLY A 332 -26.55 15.90 0.30
CA GLY A 332 -25.80 15.55 1.51
C GLY A 332 -25.15 14.17 1.44
N SER A 333 -24.65 13.72 2.60
CA SER A 333 -23.94 12.44 2.72
C SER A 333 -24.39 11.67 3.96
N THR A 334 -24.25 10.34 3.90
CA THR A 334 -24.43 9.46 5.04
C THR A 334 -23.25 8.51 5.13
N PHE A 335 -22.51 8.59 6.22
CA PHE A 335 -21.48 7.65 6.57
C PHE A 335 -22.03 6.60 7.52
N THR A 336 -21.82 5.34 7.21
CA THR A 336 -22.30 4.19 8.03
C THR A 336 -21.10 3.39 8.48
N VAL A 337 -20.93 3.25 9.80
CA VAL A 337 -19.92 2.40 10.43
C VAL A 337 -20.60 1.21 11.06
N ILE A 338 -20.13 0.00 10.76
CA ILE A 338 -20.64 -1.25 11.30
C ILE A 338 -19.53 -1.93 12.08
N MET A 339 -19.78 -2.24 13.34
CA MET A 339 -18.83 -2.91 14.22
C MET A 339 -19.53 -4.01 15.03
N SER A 340 -18.79 -5.04 15.44
CA SER A 340 -19.34 -6.11 16.27
C SER A 340 -19.75 -5.56 17.65
N ARG A 341 -20.94 -5.93 18.09
CA ARG A 341 -21.41 -5.65 19.46
C ARG A 341 -21.28 -6.90 20.32
N GLU A 342 -21.18 -6.68 21.60
CA GLU A 342 -21.30 -7.78 22.56
C GLU A 342 -22.79 -8.05 22.81
N VAL A 343 -23.23 -9.25 22.49
CA VAL A 343 -24.57 -9.70 22.85
C VAL A 343 -24.53 -10.11 24.32
N ASN A 344 -25.25 -9.40 25.20
CA ASN A 344 -25.48 -9.89 26.55
C ASN A 344 -26.29 -11.18 26.42
N GLU A 345 -25.65 -12.35 26.62
CA GLU A 345 -26.42 -13.57 26.91
C GLU A 345 -27.19 -13.31 28.21
N GLU A 346 -28.49 -13.02 28.11
CA GLU A 346 -29.38 -13.06 29.27
C GLU A 346 -29.28 -14.45 29.85
N LYS A 347 -28.77 -14.54 31.10
CA LYS A 347 -28.81 -15.74 31.92
C LYS A 347 -30.19 -15.98 32.46
#